data_a7494122c396d8ddaa9cbf841f0fddbe
#
_entry.id   a7494122c396d8ddaa9cbf841f0fddbe
#
_cell.length_a   1.000
_cell.length_b   1.000
_cell.length_c   1.000
_cell.angle_alpha   90.00
_cell.angle_beta   90.00
_cell.angle_gamma   90.00
#
_symmetry.space_group_name_H-M   'P 1'
#
loop_
_entity.id
_entity.type
_entity.pdbx_description
1 polymer ?
#
loop_
_entity_poly.entity_id
_entity_poly.type
_entity_poly.pdbx_seq_one_letter_code
_entity_poly.pdbx_strand_id
1 'polypeptide(L)'
;MPGQGVPALPYKEGERNMNKQECMERAEKVLMHTYARYQVVLDHGEGVYLYETDGTKYLDFSAGIAVFALGYGDEKYNEAVKAQVDKLLHTSNYYYNEPTTFAAEKIVKASGMDRVFFTNSGTEAIEGAIKLARKYYYKKHGVADSEIIAMEHSFHGRSMGALSVTGTPKYRAAFEPLIGGAVFAEFNNLDSVKSKITDKTAAIIMETVQGEGGIYPAEKEFIQGVRKLCDEKGILLILDEIQCGMGRTGTMYAYEQYGVKPDIMTTAKALGCGVPVGAFAATDEVAAAYEPGDHGTTYGGNPFVTHAVSTVFDRFAELNVLENVKEVGAYLYEQLDALASRHTDKIVAHRGIGLMQGLEFKEPVKDIVTRAMKAGLILISAGTNIIRFVPPLVIQKEHDEMIKILEANL
;
A
#
# COMPACT_ATOMS: atom_id res chain seq x y z
N MET A 1 -11.50 43.71 -19.68
CA MET A 1 -10.04 43.41 -19.84
C MET A 1 -9.92 42.17 -20.69
N PRO A 2 -9.19 42.16 -21.82
CA PRO A 2 -9.02 40.95 -22.61
C PRO A 2 -8.17 39.96 -21.81
N GLY A 3 -8.64 38.70 -21.72
CA GLY A 3 -8.01 37.65 -20.96
C GLY A 3 -6.57 37.41 -21.43
N GLN A 4 -5.62 37.49 -20.52
CA GLN A 4 -4.28 36.99 -20.74
C GLN A 4 -4.42 35.47 -20.96
N GLY A 5 -4.24 35.02 -22.21
CA GLY A 5 -4.16 33.61 -22.54
C GLY A 5 -3.13 32.93 -21.65
N VAL A 6 -3.43 31.70 -21.23
CA VAL A 6 -2.47 30.85 -20.52
C VAL A 6 -1.17 30.86 -21.35
N PRO A 7 -0.05 31.34 -20.82
CA PRO A 7 1.18 31.32 -21.58
C PRO A 7 1.51 29.86 -21.91
N ALA A 8 1.53 29.53 -23.20
CA ALA A 8 2.10 28.27 -23.63
C ALA A 8 3.56 28.28 -23.14
N LEU A 9 3.87 27.45 -22.16
CA LEU A 9 5.24 27.14 -21.83
C LEU A 9 5.79 26.37 -23.03
N PRO A 10 6.66 26.93 -23.87
CA PRO A 10 7.21 26.23 -25.02
C PRO A 10 8.18 25.18 -24.50
N TYR A 11 7.69 23.96 -24.28
CA TYR A 11 8.58 22.81 -24.26
C TYR A 11 9.03 22.59 -25.72
N LYS A 12 10.15 23.15 -26.08
CA LYS A 12 10.82 22.79 -27.35
C LYS A 12 11.23 21.32 -27.24
N GLU A 13 11.01 20.57 -28.32
CA GLU A 13 11.41 19.15 -28.47
C GLU A 13 12.94 18.97 -28.35
N GLY A 14 13.70 19.64 -27.73
CA GLY A 14 15.12 19.55 -27.41
C GLY A 14 15.45 19.92 -25.96
N GLU A 15 14.47 20.43 -25.18
CA GLU A 15 14.68 20.83 -23.78
C GLU A 15 14.37 19.71 -22.77
N ARG A 16 14.18 18.46 -23.23
CA ARG A 16 13.87 17.31 -22.36
C ARG A 16 15.05 16.77 -21.56
N ASN A 17 16.27 17.22 -21.82
CA ASN A 17 17.46 16.76 -21.09
C ASN A 17 17.93 17.82 -20.10
N MET A 18 17.16 18.01 -19.01
CA MET A 18 17.67 18.70 -17.83
C MET A 18 18.78 17.87 -17.21
N ASN A 19 19.91 18.51 -16.85
CA ASN A 19 20.87 17.81 -16.02
C ASN A 19 20.31 17.61 -14.60
N LYS A 20 20.91 16.70 -13.84
CA LYS A 20 20.50 16.33 -12.48
C LYS A 20 20.30 17.54 -11.58
N GLN A 21 21.25 18.45 -11.55
CA GLN A 21 21.23 19.65 -10.70
C GLN A 21 20.07 20.58 -11.07
N GLU A 22 19.88 20.85 -12.36
CA GLU A 22 18.79 21.70 -12.85
C GLU A 22 17.41 21.10 -12.54
N CYS A 23 17.24 19.78 -12.69
CA CYS A 23 16.00 19.09 -12.33
C CYS A 23 15.66 19.29 -10.85
N MET A 24 16.62 19.08 -9.96
CA MET A 24 16.44 19.26 -8.53
C MET A 24 16.11 20.71 -8.16
N GLU A 25 16.85 21.68 -8.70
CA GLU A 25 16.62 23.10 -8.43
C GLU A 25 15.26 23.59 -8.90
N ARG A 26 14.80 23.13 -10.07
CA ARG A 26 13.45 23.44 -10.58
C ARG A 26 12.37 22.79 -9.72
N ALA A 27 12.55 21.54 -9.34
CA ALA A 27 11.61 20.82 -8.48
C ALA A 27 11.44 21.50 -7.11
N GLU A 28 12.55 21.92 -6.47
CA GLU A 28 12.52 22.63 -5.19
C GLU A 28 11.80 23.99 -5.25
N LYS A 29 11.76 24.63 -6.43
CA LYS A 29 11.05 25.92 -6.62
C LYS A 29 9.53 25.77 -6.78
N VAL A 30 9.03 24.61 -7.26
CA VAL A 30 7.64 24.48 -7.70
C VAL A 30 6.86 23.40 -6.95
N LEU A 31 7.52 22.45 -6.29
CA LEU A 31 6.88 21.39 -5.52
C LEU A 31 6.78 21.76 -4.04
N MET A 32 5.65 21.44 -3.41
CA MET A 32 5.51 21.59 -1.95
C MET A 32 6.53 20.71 -1.22
N HIS A 33 7.15 21.24 -0.17
CA HIS A 33 8.20 20.58 0.62
C HIS A 33 7.61 19.62 1.67
N THR A 34 6.83 18.64 1.22
CA THR A 34 6.24 17.58 2.07
C THR A 34 7.13 16.34 2.19
N TYR A 35 8.18 16.25 1.35
CA TYR A 35 9.15 15.15 1.33
C TYR A 35 10.58 15.66 1.44
N ALA A 36 11.39 14.99 2.26
CA ALA A 36 12.85 15.14 2.22
C ALA A 36 13.41 14.25 1.10
N ARG A 37 13.50 14.79 -0.13
CA ARG A 37 13.93 14.04 -1.32
C ARG A 37 15.40 13.68 -1.27
N TYR A 38 15.72 12.47 -1.69
CA TYR A 38 17.11 12.07 -1.93
C TYR A 38 17.65 12.79 -3.18
N GLN A 39 18.96 13.00 -3.24
CA GLN A 39 19.65 13.71 -4.33
C GLN A 39 19.89 12.77 -5.53
N VAL A 40 18.81 12.16 -6.02
CA VAL A 40 18.77 11.19 -7.11
C VAL A 40 17.68 11.61 -8.09
N VAL A 41 17.98 11.58 -9.40
CA VAL A 41 17.01 11.87 -10.47
C VAL A 41 16.83 10.61 -11.31
N LEU A 42 15.83 9.82 -10.96
CA LEU A 42 15.52 8.56 -11.63
C LEU A 42 14.91 8.83 -13.02
N ASP A 43 15.36 8.09 -14.02
CA ASP A 43 14.93 8.19 -15.41
C ASP A 43 14.10 6.98 -15.85
N HIS A 44 14.64 5.76 -15.68
CA HIS A 44 13.98 4.54 -16.09
C HIS A 44 14.26 3.40 -15.11
N GLY A 45 13.60 2.25 -15.33
CA GLY A 45 13.81 1.03 -14.57
C GLY A 45 13.80 -0.20 -15.47
N GLU A 46 14.56 -1.24 -15.08
CA GLU A 46 14.62 -2.53 -15.74
C GLU A 46 14.69 -3.66 -14.69
N GLY A 47 13.76 -4.60 -14.73
CA GLY A 47 13.66 -5.68 -13.74
C GLY A 47 13.49 -5.13 -12.33
N VAL A 48 14.49 -5.30 -11.49
CA VAL A 48 14.48 -4.82 -10.09
C VAL A 48 15.42 -3.62 -9.87
N TYR A 49 15.87 -3.01 -10.96
CA TYR A 49 16.82 -1.90 -10.91
C TYR A 49 16.21 -0.60 -11.44
N LEU A 50 16.65 0.50 -10.83
CA LEU A 50 16.38 1.87 -11.26
C LEU A 50 17.66 2.54 -11.75
N TYR A 51 17.54 3.47 -12.67
CA TYR A 51 18.66 4.15 -13.29
C TYR A 51 18.45 5.67 -13.28
N GLU A 52 19.53 6.44 -13.03
CA GLU A 52 19.58 7.86 -13.29
C GLU A 52 19.88 8.16 -14.77
N THR A 53 19.68 9.39 -15.18
CA THR A 53 19.98 9.88 -16.54
C THR A 53 21.44 9.73 -16.96
N ASP A 54 22.36 9.65 -16.01
CA ASP A 54 23.79 9.42 -16.25
C ASP A 54 24.19 7.92 -16.28
N GLY A 55 23.19 7.01 -16.13
CA GLY A 55 23.39 5.58 -16.12
C GLY A 55 23.74 4.99 -14.75
N THR A 56 23.77 5.80 -13.68
CA THR A 56 23.95 5.27 -12.31
C THR A 56 22.82 4.32 -11.97
N LYS A 57 23.18 3.10 -11.58
CA LYS A 57 22.28 1.97 -11.33
C LYS A 57 22.03 1.78 -9.84
N TYR A 58 20.77 1.50 -9.49
CA TYR A 58 20.35 1.21 -8.13
C TYR A 58 19.53 -0.08 -8.08
N LEU A 59 19.90 -0.99 -7.21
CA LEU A 59 19.04 -2.12 -6.81
C LEU A 59 17.91 -1.60 -5.92
N ASP A 60 16.65 -1.84 -6.30
CA ASP A 60 15.49 -1.27 -5.62
C ASP A 60 14.83 -2.25 -4.65
N PHE A 61 15.01 -2.02 -3.35
CA PHE A 61 14.31 -2.72 -2.28
C PHE A 61 13.14 -1.92 -1.68
N SER A 62 12.69 -0.87 -2.39
CA SER A 62 11.53 -0.07 -2.02
C SER A 62 10.29 -0.34 -2.90
N ALA A 63 10.50 -0.69 -4.16
CA ALA A 63 9.47 -0.87 -5.19
C ALA A 63 8.46 0.31 -5.23
N GLY A 64 8.94 1.57 -5.03
CA GLY A 64 8.05 2.72 -4.93
C GLY A 64 7.06 2.65 -3.76
N ILE A 65 7.50 2.14 -2.62
CA ILE A 65 6.72 1.84 -1.41
C ILE A 65 5.76 0.65 -1.64
N ALA A 66 6.32 -0.49 -2.03
CA ALA A 66 5.60 -1.75 -2.30
C ALA A 66 4.56 -1.67 -3.44
N VAL A 67 4.81 -0.83 -4.45
CA VAL A 67 3.90 -0.62 -5.59
C VAL A 67 4.29 -1.48 -6.80
N PHE A 68 5.55 -1.44 -7.25
CA PHE A 68 6.02 -2.12 -8.44
C PHE A 68 6.26 -3.62 -8.19
N ALA A 69 5.17 -4.38 -8.09
CA ALA A 69 5.23 -5.82 -7.82
C ALA A 69 5.86 -6.63 -8.98
N LEU A 70 5.58 -6.25 -10.22
CA LEU A 70 6.12 -6.90 -11.44
C LEU A 70 7.54 -6.44 -11.79
N GLY A 71 8.13 -5.54 -11.00
CA GLY A 71 9.37 -4.88 -11.38
C GLY A 71 9.18 -3.90 -12.53
N TYR A 72 10.28 -3.37 -13.03
CA TYR A 72 10.29 -2.32 -14.05
C TYR A 72 10.43 -2.93 -15.44
N GLY A 73 9.66 -2.43 -16.40
CA GLY A 73 9.80 -2.82 -17.79
C GLY A 73 9.16 -4.17 -18.17
N ASP A 74 8.22 -4.71 -17.37
CA ASP A 74 7.46 -5.91 -17.80
C ASP A 74 6.76 -5.62 -19.14
N GLU A 75 7.24 -6.29 -20.20
CA GLU A 75 6.83 -6.00 -21.57
C GLU A 75 5.33 -6.23 -21.79
N LYS A 76 4.79 -7.38 -21.31
CA LYS A 76 3.38 -7.70 -21.48
C LYS A 76 2.46 -6.73 -20.74
N TYR A 77 2.85 -6.33 -19.51
CA TYR A 77 2.10 -5.32 -18.77
C TYR A 77 2.12 -3.98 -19.50
N ASN A 78 3.28 -3.53 -19.96
CA ASN A 78 3.44 -2.27 -20.67
C ASN A 78 2.65 -2.25 -22.00
N GLU A 79 2.67 -3.34 -22.77
CA GLU A 79 1.91 -3.47 -24.01
C GLU A 79 0.40 -3.45 -23.76
N ALA A 80 -0.10 -4.16 -22.76
CA ALA A 80 -1.50 -4.15 -22.39
C ALA A 80 -1.99 -2.75 -22.00
N VAL A 81 -1.21 -2.05 -21.18
CA VAL A 81 -1.51 -0.66 -20.75
C VAL A 81 -1.53 0.29 -21.97
N LYS A 82 -0.56 0.20 -22.88
CA LYS A 82 -0.51 1.00 -24.12
C LYS A 82 -1.72 0.73 -25.01
N ALA A 83 -2.06 -0.54 -25.21
CA ALA A 83 -3.21 -0.92 -26.02
C ALA A 83 -4.55 -0.38 -25.47
N GLN A 84 -4.70 -0.33 -24.16
CA GLN A 84 -5.90 0.23 -23.54
C GLN A 84 -5.98 1.76 -23.66
N VAL A 85 -4.84 2.46 -23.69
CA VAL A 85 -4.78 3.91 -23.98
C VAL A 85 -5.38 4.20 -25.35
N ASP A 86 -5.03 3.40 -26.36
CA ASP A 86 -5.53 3.58 -27.74
C ASP A 86 -7.03 3.21 -27.88
N LYS A 87 -7.57 2.39 -26.98
CA LYS A 87 -8.95 1.91 -27.04
C LYS A 87 -9.93 2.82 -26.30
N LEU A 88 -9.76 2.99 -24.99
CA LEU A 88 -10.69 3.76 -24.16
C LEU A 88 -10.09 4.00 -22.77
N LEU A 89 -9.90 5.27 -22.40
CA LEU A 89 -9.32 5.64 -21.12
C LEU A 89 -10.36 5.76 -20.00
N HIS A 90 -11.50 6.42 -20.29
CA HIS A 90 -12.47 6.81 -19.27
C HIS A 90 -13.89 6.90 -19.83
N THR A 91 -14.89 6.47 -19.01
CA THR A 91 -16.32 6.55 -19.37
C THR A 91 -17.22 7.02 -18.24
N SER A 92 -16.72 7.19 -17.03
CA SER A 92 -17.47 7.25 -15.75
C SER A 92 -18.14 5.91 -15.36
N ASN A 93 -18.61 5.83 -14.10
CA ASN A 93 -19.31 4.64 -13.58
C ASN A 93 -20.80 4.59 -13.95
N TYR A 94 -21.28 5.52 -14.79
CA TYR A 94 -22.65 5.46 -15.34
C TYR A 94 -22.81 4.42 -16.47
N TYR A 95 -21.72 3.92 -17.04
CA TYR A 95 -21.74 2.98 -18.15
C TYR A 95 -20.95 1.72 -17.83
N TYR A 96 -21.42 0.59 -18.29
CA TYR A 96 -20.71 -0.67 -18.21
C TYR A 96 -19.54 -0.71 -19.20
N ASN A 97 -18.47 -1.38 -18.81
CA ASN A 97 -17.35 -1.72 -19.69
C ASN A 97 -16.68 -3.02 -19.24
N GLU A 98 -16.14 -3.77 -20.18
CA GLU A 98 -15.53 -5.07 -19.92
C GLU A 98 -14.32 -5.00 -18.97
N PRO A 99 -13.34 -4.07 -19.14
CA PRO A 99 -12.18 -4.02 -18.25
C PRO A 99 -12.55 -3.90 -16.76
N THR A 100 -13.53 -3.06 -16.42
CA THR A 100 -13.99 -2.90 -15.04
C THR A 100 -14.63 -4.19 -14.50
N THR A 101 -15.43 -4.87 -15.32
CA THR A 101 -16.08 -6.12 -14.94
C THR A 101 -15.04 -7.22 -14.69
N PHE A 102 -14.09 -7.43 -15.62
CA PHE A 102 -13.04 -8.44 -15.44
C PHE A 102 -12.14 -8.17 -14.24
N ALA A 103 -11.76 -6.93 -14.01
CA ALA A 103 -10.96 -6.58 -12.83
C ALA A 103 -11.73 -6.85 -11.52
N ALA A 104 -13.02 -6.52 -11.48
CA ALA A 104 -13.86 -6.80 -10.32
C ALA A 104 -13.99 -8.30 -10.05
N GLU A 105 -14.25 -9.11 -11.09
CA GLU A 105 -14.32 -10.57 -10.98
C GLU A 105 -13.01 -11.18 -10.45
N LYS A 106 -11.85 -10.69 -10.91
CA LYS A 106 -10.55 -11.15 -10.43
C LYS A 106 -10.32 -10.82 -8.96
N ILE A 107 -10.66 -9.61 -8.53
CA ILE A 107 -10.55 -9.21 -7.12
C ILE A 107 -11.49 -10.04 -6.25
N VAL A 108 -12.76 -10.18 -6.64
CA VAL A 108 -13.76 -11.00 -5.93
C VAL A 108 -13.27 -12.44 -5.78
N LYS A 109 -12.86 -13.05 -6.89
CA LYS A 109 -12.36 -14.44 -6.89
C LYS A 109 -11.13 -14.62 -6.01
N ALA A 110 -10.20 -13.67 -6.03
CA ALA A 110 -8.94 -13.75 -5.29
C ALA A 110 -9.12 -13.47 -3.79
N SER A 111 -10.04 -12.56 -3.43
CA SER A 111 -10.25 -12.15 -2.04
C SER A 111 -11.31 -12.96 -1.30
N GLY A 112 -12.17 -13.67 -2.05
CA GLY A 112 -13.36 -14.30 -1.47
C GLY A 112 -14.42 -13.29 -1.01
N MET A 113 -14.30 -11.99 -1.36
CA MET A 113 -15.35 -10.99 -1.20
C MET A 113 -16.42 -11.14 -2.28
N ASP A 114 -17.51 -10.39 -2.17
CA ASP A 114 -18.64 -10.53 -3.10
C ASP A 114 -18.81 -9.31 -4.01
N ARG A 115 -18.47 -8.10 -3.55
CA ARG A 115 -18.61 -6.82 -4.25
C ARG A 115 -17.37 -5.96 -4.14
N VAL A 116 -17.09 -5.20 -5.20
CA VAL A 116 -15.92 -4.29 -5.28
C VAL A 116 -16.37 -2.89 -5.69
N PHE A 117 -15.79 -1.89 -5.05
CA PHE A 117 -15.83 -0.50 -5.49
C PHE A 117 -14.42 -0.02 -5.77
N PHE A 118 -14.16 0.47 -6.99
CA PHE A 118 -12.85 1.00 -7.38
C PHE A 118 -12.69 2.48 -6.99
N THR A 119 -11.49 2.83 -6.56
CA THR A 119 -11.05 4.17 -6.21
C THR A 119 -9.73 4.51 -6.93
N ASN A 120 -9.15 5.69 -6.68
CA ASN A 120 -7.89 6.10 -7.33
C ASN A 120 -6.66 5.88 -6.45
N SER A 121 -6.85 5.57 -5.18
CA SER A 121 -5.78 5.45 -4.19
C SER A 121 -6.20 4.61 -2.99
N GLY A 122 -5.21 4.17 -2.21
CA GLY A 122 -5.47 3.48 -0.94
C GLY A 122 -6.22 4.34 0.07
N THR A 123 -5.89 5.63 0.18
CA THR A 123 -6.60 6.51 1.12
C THR A 123 -8.08 6.65 0.76
N GLU A 124 -8.44 6.71 -0.53
CA GLU A 124 -9.84 6.70 -0.98
C GLU A 124 -10.52 5.36 -0.71
N ALA A 125 -9.80 4.24 -0.83
CA ALA A 125 -10.34 2.92 -0.48
C ALA A 125 -10.69 2.86 1.02
N ILE A 126 -9.86 3.39 1.89
CA ILE A 126 -10.13 3.52 3.33
C ILE A 126 -11.32 4.45 3.59
N GLU A 127 -11.42 5.61 2.92
CA GLU A 127 -12.59 6.49 3.03
C GLU A 127 -13.90 5.76 2.69
N GLY A 128 -13.88 4.97 1.60
CA GLY A 128 -15.01 4.16 1.19
C GLY A 128 -15.37 3.08 2.22
N ALA A 129 -14.37 2.39 2.75
CA ALA A 129 -14.55 1.36 3.78
C ALA A 129 -15.15 1.94 5.08
N ILE A 130 -14.63 3.08 5.56
CA ILE A 130 -15.16 3.79 6.73
C ILE A 130 -16.62 4.20 6.50
N LYS A 131 -16.93 4.80 5.35
CA LYS A 131 -18.28 5.22 5.01
C LYS A 131 -19.23 4.03 4.92
N LEU A 132 -18.80 2.92 4.32
CA LEU A 132 -19.61 1.70 4.22
C LEU A 132 -19.92 1.13 5.61
N ALA A 133 -18.94 1.03 6.49
CA ALA A 133 -19.12 0.55 7.84
C ALA A 133 -20.11 1.46 8.64
N ARG A 134 -19.97 2.77 8.53
CA ARG A 134 -20.88 3.74 9.16
C ARG A 134 -22.30 3.64 8.59
N LYS A 135 -22.45 3.48 7.28
CA LYS A 135 -23.76 3.32 6.65
C LYS A 135 -24.43 2.00 7.04
N TYR A 136 -23.66 0.89 7.13
CA TYR A 136 -24.14 -0.38 7.62
C TYR A 136 -24.66 -0.28 9.06
N TYR A 137 -23.87 0.36 9.95
CA TYR A 137 -24.29 0.63 11.33
C TYR A 137 -25.57 1.48 11.38
N TYR A 138 -25.65 2.55 10.58
CA TYR A 138 -26.84 3.39 10.51
C TYR A 138 -28.08 2.61 10.08
N LYS A 139 -27.97 1.77 9.04
CA LYS A 139 -29.10 0.94 8.61
C LYS A 139 -29.56 -0.04 9.70
N LYS A 140 -28.62 -0.56 10.48
CA LYS A 140 -28.91 -1.54 11.54
C LYS A 140 -29.51 -0.92 12.80
N HIS A 141 -29.04 0.28 13.17
CA HIS A 141 -29.37 0.90 14.47
C HIS A 141 -30.23 2.18 14.36
N GLY A 142 -30.38 2.75 13.17
CA GLY A 142 -31.16 3.96 12.93
C GLY A 142 -30.49 5.26 13.38
N VAL A 143 -29.24 5.21 13.86
CA VAL A 143 -28.47 6.36 14.37
C VAL A 143 -27.09 6.44 13.72
N ALA A 144 -26.59 7.66 13.48
CA ALA A 144 -25.30 7.91 12.84
C ALA A 144 -24.12 8.09 13.82
N ASP A 145 -24.33 7.88 15.11
CA ASP A 145 -23.33 8.04 16.16
C ASP A 145 -22.53 6.73 16.35
N SER A 146 -21.62 6.45 15.42
CA SER A 146 -20.83 5.22 15.41
C SER A 146 -19.35 5.45 15.63
N GLU A 147 -18.69 4.47 16.22
CA GLU A 147 -17.26 4.43 16.51
C GLU A 147 -16.56 3.37 15.66
N ILE A 148 -15.27 3.63 15.32
CA ILE A 148 -14.38 2.68 14.66
C ILE A 148 -13.15 2.51 15.55
N ILE A 149 -12.84 1.29 15.93
CA ILE A 149 -11.61 0.96 16.64
C ILE A 149 -10.51 0.74 15.60
N ALA A 150 -9.43 1.51 15.71
CA ALA A 150 -8.22 1.38 14.91
C ALA A 150 -7.04 0.98 15.81
N MET A 151 -5.95 0.50 15.20
CA MET A 151 -4.77 0.08 15.98
C MET A 151 -3.79 1.24 16.15
N GLU A 152 -3.16 1.32 17.32
CA GLU A 152 -2.00 2.19 17.54
C GLU A 152 -0.91 1.86 16.53
N HIS A 153 -0.11 2.86 16.14
CA HIS A 153 0.95 2.76 15.13
C HIS A 153 0.49 2.40 13.71
N SER A 154 -0.82 2.25 13.46
CA SER A 154 -1.35 1.99 12.13
C SER A 154 -1.17 3.18 11.18
N PHE A 155 -1.23 2.86 9.88
CA PHE A 155 -1.24 3.86 8.82
C PHE A 155 -2.27 3.49 7.75
N HIS A 156 -3.33 4.29 7.64
CA HIS A 156 -4.44 4.04 6.70
C HIS A 156 -4.58 5.11 5.61
N GLY A 157 -3.80 6.20 5.68
CA GLY A 157 -3.80 7.24 4.64
C GLY A 157 -3.69 8.66 5.17
N ARG A 158 -3.81 9.63 4.25
CA ARG A 158 -3.60 11.07 4.51
C ARG A 158 -4.83 11.95 4.28
N SER A 159 -5.93 11.43 3.71
CA SER A 159 -7.21 12.13 3.68
C SER A 159 -7.80 12.22 5.09
N MET A 160 -8.69 13.17 5.34
CA MET A 160 -9.17 13.46 6.70
C MET A 160 -9.82 12.25 7.39
N GLY A 161 -10.62 11.44 6.67
CA GLY A 161 -11.21 10.22 7.22
C GLY A 161 -10.19 9.12 7.46
N ALA A 162 -9.33 8.81 6.48
CA ALA A 162 -8.26 7.82 6.65
C ALA A 162 -7.24 8.24 7.71
N LEU A 163 -6.93 9.55 7.80
CA LEU A 163 -6.06 10.10 8.83
C LEU A 163 -6.68 9.95 10.22
N SER A 164 -8.00 10.04 10.36
CA SER A 164 -8.71 9.88 11.63
C SER A 164 -8.52 8.51 12.26
N VAL A 165 -8.40 7.46 11.45
CA VAL A 165 -8.16 6.07 11.90
C VAL A 165 -6.69 5.65 11.83
N THR A 166 -5.78 6.56 11.42
CA THR A 166 -4.33 6.34 11.45
C THR A 166 -3.81 6.49 12.89
N GLY A 167 -3.27 5.39 13.45
CA GLY A 167 -2.91 5.29 14.88
C GLY A 167 -1.63 6.02 15.30
N THR A 168 -0.88 6.60 14.36
CA THR A 168 0.36 7.33 14.64
C THR A 168 0.08 8.80 14.95
N PRO A 169 0.19 9.27 16.24
CA PRO A 169 -0.21 10.63 16.63
C PRO A 169 0.51 11.74 15.87
N LYS A 170 1.78 11.52 15.52
CA LYS A 170 2.60 12.47 14.75
C LYS A 170 1.94 12.90 13.43
N TYR A 171 1.16 12.03 12.79
CA TYR A 171 0.52 12.36 11.53
C TYR A 171 -0.79 13.15 11.70
N ARG A 172 -1.43 13.04 12.88
CA ARG A 172 -2.75 13.62 13.15
C ARG A 172 -2.72 14.98 13.81
N ALA A 173 -1.80 15.19 14.75
CA ALA A 173 -1.83 16.30 15.71
C ALA A 173 -1.98 17.70 15.09
N ALA A 174 -1.41 17.95 13.92
CA ALA A 174 -1.48 19.25 13.25
C ALA A 174 -2.79 19.46 12.46
N PHE A 175 -3.66 18.43 12.35
CA PHE A 175 -4.86 18.46 11.51
C PHE A 175 -6.15 18.28 12.30
N GLU A 176 -6.09 18.36 13.63
CA GLU A 176 -7.27 18.33 14.49
C GLU A 176 -8.15 19.60 14.29
N PRO A 177 -9.50 19.53 14.36
CA PRO A 177 -10.28 18.31 14.63
C PRO A 177 -10.43 17.42 13.39
N LEU A 178 -10.22 16.11 13.56
CA LEU A 178 -10.48 15.10 12.56
C LEU A 178 -11.94 14.64 12.62
N ILE A 179 -12.37 13.69 11.76
CA ILE A 179 -13.70 13.10 11.87
C ILE A 179 -13.82 12.34 13.19
N GLY A 180 -14.88 12.58 13.94
CA GLY A 180 -15.10 11.92 15.24
C GLY A 180 -15.35 10.41 15.15
N GLY A 181 -15.32 9.73 16.31
CA GLY A 181 -15.62 8.31 16.46
C GLY A 181 -14.46 7.35 16.14
N ALA A 182 -13.22 7.84 16.09
CA ALA A 182 -12.05 6.98 16.04
C ALA A 182 -11.51 6.70 17.46
N VAL A 183 -11.34 5.43 17.80
CA VAL A 183 -10.83 4.95 19.09
C VAL A 183 -9.62 4.05 18.82
N PHE A 184 -8.59 4.10 19.66
CA PHE A 184 -7.35 3.35 19.41
C PHE A 184 -7.12 2.26 20.46
N ALA A 185 -6.70 1.08 19.98
CA ALA A 185 -6.31 -0.07 20.76
C ALA A 185 -4.88 -0.50 20.40
N GLU A 186 -4.20 -1.14 21.34
CA GLU A 186 -2.87 -1.71 21.10
C GLU A 186 -2.94 -2.86 20.12
N PHE A 187 -2.05 -2.86 19.13
CA PHE A 187 -1.90 -3.96 18.17
C PHE A 187 -1.32 -5.20 18.87
N ASN A 188 -1.79 -6.39 18.48
CA ASN A 188 -1.48 -7.67 19.12
C ASN A 188 -1.88 -7.77 20.61
N ASN A 189 -2.83 -6.95 21.06
CA ASN A 189 -3.40 -7.00 22.40
C ASN A 189 -4.93 -7.10 22.33
N LEU A 190 -5.46 -8.32 22.37
CA LEU A 190 -6.91 -8.57 22.26
C LEU A 190 -7.70 -7.94 23.42
N ASP A 191 -7.13 -7.88 24.64
CA ASP A 191 -7.80 -7.29 25.78
C ASP A 191 -7.87 -5.75 25.68
N SER A 192 -6.88 -5.13 25.07
CA SER A 192 -6.94 -3.72 24.69
C SER A 192 -8.12 -3.47 23.75
N VAL A 193 -8.26 -4.29 22.69
CA VAL A 193 -9.40 -4.19 21.75
C VAL A 193 -10.73 -4.36 22.48
N LYS A 194 -10.91 -5.40 23.31
CA LYS A 194 -12.13 -5.63 24.07
C LYS A 194 -12.52 -4.46 24.95
N SER A 195 -11.52 -3.81 25.57
CA SER A 195 -11.74 -2.68 26.47
C SER A 195 -12.29 -1.42 25.77
N LYS A 196 -12.15 -1.35 24.46
CA LYS A 196 -12.59 -0.20 23.62
C LYS A 196 -13.97 -0.41 23.00
N ILE A 197 -14.52 -1.62 23.03
CA ILE A 197 -15.84 -1.91 22.44
C ILE A 197 -16.94 -1.27 23.29
N THR A 198 -17.80 -0.53 22.60
CA THR A 198 -19.03 0.07 23.13
C THR A 198 -20.24 -0.32 22.27
N ASP A 199 -21.43 0.05 22.68
CA ASP A 199 -22.65 -0.12 21.88
C ASP A 199 -22.65 0.71 20.59
N LYS A 200 -21.70 1.66 20.47
CA LYS A 200 -21.49 2.48 19.27
C LYS A 200 -20.46 1.90 18.29
N THR A 201 -19.76 0.84 18.65
CA THR A 201 -18.71 0.29 17.81
C THR A 201 -19.31 -0.33 16.55
N ALA A 202 -19.02 0.28 15.40
CA ALA A 202 -19.46 -0.18 14.08
C ALA A 202 -18.46 -1.15 13.45
N ALA A 203 -17.16 -0.90 13.63
CA ALA A 203 -16.10 -1.69 13.02
C ALA A 203 -14.79 -1.65 13.81
N ILE A 204 -13.96 -2.65 13.56
CA ILE A 204 -12.54 -2.66 13.88
C ILE A 204 -11.77 -2.60 12.57
N ILE A 205 -10.83 -1.66 12.42
CA ILE A 205 -9.94 -1.54 11.27
C ILE A 205 -8.50 -1.84 11.68
N MET A 206 -7.82 -2.68 10.91
CA MET A 206 -6.41 -3.01 11.13
C MET A 206 -5.70 -3.45 9.85
N GLU A 207 -4.38 -3.28 9.82
CA GLU A 207 -3.51 -3.91 8.83
C GLU A 207 -3.21 -5.35 9.29
N THR A 208 -3.13 -6.30 8.36
CA THR A 208 -2.66 -7.67 8.67
C THR A 208 -1.16 -7.69 9.00
N VAL A 209 -0.40 -6.77 8.39
CA VAL A 209 0.98 -6.44 8.77
C VAL A 209 1.09 -4.92 8.79
N GLN A 210 1.36 -4.33 9.94
CA GLN A 210 1.58 -2.87 10.04
C GLN A 210 2.84 -2.47 9.29
N GLY A 211 2.68 -1.81 8.14
CA GLY A 211 3.78 -1.45 7.25
C GLY A 211 4.58 -0.25 7.74
N GLU A 212 3.93 0.89 7.83
CA GLU A 212 4.54 2.16 8.28
C GLU A 212 4.85 2.15 9.78
N GLY A 213 4.14 1.36 10.56
CA GLY A 213 4.35 1.17 12.00
C GLY A 213 5.64 0.43 12.34
N GLY A 214 6.30 -0.24 11.38
CA GLY A 214 7.58 -0.91 11.62
C GLY A 214 7.63 -2.39 11.26
N ILE A 215 6.84 -2.82 10.31
CA ILE A 215 6.75 -4.20 9.84
C ILE A 215 6.38 -5.15 10.99
N TYR A 216 5.23 -4.91 11.61
CA TYR A 216 4.69 -5.76 12.66
C TYR A 216 3.58 -6.67 12.10
N PRO A 217 3.81 -7.98 11.91
CA PRO A 217 2.76 -8.93 11.60
C PRO A 217 1.76 -9.06 12.74
N ALA A 218 0.50 -9.27 12.41
CA ALA A 218 -0.49 -9.69 13.39
C ALA A 218 -0.13 -11.09 13.92
N GLU A 219 -0.27 -11.28 15.23
CA GLU A 219 -0.21 -12.62 15.82
C GLU A 219 -1.47 -13.39 15.45
N LYS A 220 -1.32 -14.70 15.19
CA LYS A 220 -2.44 -15.53 14.72
C LYS A 220 -3.60 -15.53 15.70
N GLU A 221 -3.30 -15.70 16.97
CA GLU A 221 -4.28 -15.71 18.07
C GLU A 221 -4.99 -14.35 18.19
N PHE A 222 -4.27 -13.26 17.93
CA PHE A 222 -4.83 -11.90 17.98
C PHE A 222 -5.85 -11.68 16.86
N ILE A 223 -5.45 -11.87 15.59
CA ILE A 223 -6.36 -11.60 14.46
C ILE A 223 -7.58 -12.54 14.45
N GLN A 224 -7.38 -13.83 14.81
CA GLN A 224 -8.48 -14.78 14.97
C GLN A 224 -9.40 -14.41 16.14
N GLY A 225 -8.81 -13.93 17.24
CA GLY A 225 -9.54 -13.41 18.39
C GLY A 225 -10.37 -12.17 18.05
N VAL A 226 -9.81 -11.24 17.26
CA VAL A 226 -10.52 -10.04 16.75
C VAL A 226 -11.69 -10.47 15.85
N ARG A 227 -11.49 -11.41 14.90
CA ARG A 227 -12.56 -11.90 14.04
C ARG A 227 -13.71 -12.50 14.86
N LYS A 228 -13.37 -13.41 15.77
CA LYS A 228 -14.36 -14.02 16.67
C LYS A 228 -15.12 -12.97 17.48
N LEU A 229 -14.42 -11.98 18.02
CA LEU A 229 -15.02 -10.89 18.77
C LEU A 229 -15.98 -10.05 17.91
N CYS A 230 -15.61 -9.78 16.66
CA CYS A 230 -16.49 -9.11 15.71
C CYS A 230 -17.77 -9.91 15.43
N ASP A 231 -17.65 -11.24 15.23
CA ASP A 231 -18.79 -12.12 15.00
C ASP A 231 -19.74 -12.15 16.20
N GLU A 232 -19.19 -12.30 17.43
CA GLU A 232 -19.97 -12.34 18.67
C GLU A 232 -20.71 -11.04 18.98
N LYS A 233 -20.12 -9.91 18.60
CA LYS A 233 -20.67 -8.56 18.88
C LYS A 233 -21.48 -7.99 17.72
N GLY A 234 -21.42 -8.61 16.54
CA GLY A 234 -22.09 -8.11 15.33
C GLY A 234 -21.53 -6.79 14.83
N ILE A 235 -20.21 -6.59 15.00
CA ILE A 235 -19.43 -5.45 14.48
C ILE A 235 -18.56 -5.90 13.30
N LEU A 236 -18.21 -4.99 12.41
CA LEU A 236 -17.48 -5.32 11.17
C LEU A 236 -15.97 -5.40 11.41
N LEU A 237 -15.30 -6.31 10.70
CA LEU A 237 -13.86 -6.35 10.58
C LEU A 237 -13.44 -5.77 9.23
N ILE A 238 -12.65 -4.69 9.24
CA ILE A 238 -12.03 -4.08 8.06
C ILE A 238 -10.54 -4.45 8.08
N LEU A 239 -10.07 -5.18 7.06
CA LEU A 239 -8.65 -5.47 6.89
C LEU A 239 -8.05 -4.59 5.78
N ASP A 240 -7.04 -3.82 6.16
CA ASP A 240 -6.27 -3.00 5.25
C ASP A 240 -5.14 -3.82 4.62
N GLU A 241 -5.36 -4.24 3.39
CA GLU A 241 -4.42 -5.02 2.57
C GLU A 241 -3.67 -4.16 1.54
N ILE A 242 -3.67 -2.83 1.70
CA ILE A 242 -3.05 -1.89 0.75
C ILE A 242 -1.56 -2.15 0.59
N GLN A 243 -0.85 -2.46 1.67
CA GLN A 243 0.59 -2.71 1.61
C GLN A 243 0.94 -4.20 1.70
N CYS A 244 0.27 -4.97 2.53
CA CYS A 244 0.56 -6.38 2.79
C CYS A 244 -0.13 -7.35 1.81
N GLY A 245 -1.13 -6.89 1.06
CA GLY A 245 -1.84 -7.68 0.05
C GLY A 245 -1.10 -7.79 -1.28
N MET A 246 -1.82 -8.24 -2.29
CA MET A 246 -1.33 -8.42 -3.66
C MET A 246 -0.02 -9.21 -3.72
N GLY A 247 0.00 -10.38 -3.10
CA GLY A 247 1.12 -11.32 -3.17
C GLY A 247 2.29 -11.04 -2.24
N ARG A 248 2.36 -9.87 -1.62
CA ARG A 248 3.51 -9.38 -0.83
C ARG A 248 3.98 -10.33 0.27
N THR A 249 3.06 -11.05 0.90
CA THR A 249 3.32 -11.97 2.00
C THR A 249 3.33 -13.46 1.59
N GLY A 250 3.16 -13.77 0.27
CA GLY A 250 3.15 -15.13 -0.26
C GLY A 250 1.76 -15.72 -0.48
N THR A 251 0.69 -15.02 -0.08
CA THR A 251 -0.71 -15.27 -0.47
C THR A 251 -1.26 -14.05 -1.21
N MET A 252 -2.35 -14.16 -1.95
CA MET A 252 -2.88 -12.99 -2.67
C MET A 252 -3.24 -11.88 -1.71
N TYR A 253 -3.90 -12.19 -0.59
CA TYR A 253 -4.13 -11.29 0.53
C TYR A 253 -3.59 -11.91 1.81
N ALA A 254 -2.97 -11.10 2.67
CA ALA A 254 -2.24 -11.58 3.84
C ALA A 254 -3.14 -12.31 4.85
N TYR A 255 -4.42 -11.91 4.98
CA TYR A 255 -5.36 -12.54 5.91
C TYR A 255 -5.63 -14.03 5.62
N GLU A 256 -5.38 -14.50 4.39
CA GLU A 256 -5.54 -15.90 4.03
C GLU A 256 -4.66 -16.82 4.90
N GLN A 257 -3.46 -16.36 5.27
CA GLN A 257 -2.51 -17.14 6.10
C GLN A 257 -3.02 -17.37 7.51
N TYR A 258 -3.95 -16.56 7.97
CA TYR A 258 -4.54 -16.64 9.31
C TYR A 258 -5.87 -17.40 9.35
N GLY A 259 -6.39 -17.77 8.17
CA GLY A 259 -7.73 -18.37 8.06
C GLY A 259 -8.85 -17.43 8.50
N VAL A 260 -8.65 -16.14 8.34
CA VAL A 260 -9.62 -15.07 8.69
C VAL A 260 -10.19 -14.48 7.41
N LYS A 261 -11.51 -14.21 7.39
CA LYS A 261 -12.16 -13.45 6.33
C LYS A 261 -12.71 -12.15 6.91
N PRO A 262 -12.33 -10.97 6.34
CA PRO A 262 -12.92 -9.69 6.76
C PRO A 262 -14.35 -9.52 6.22
N ASP A 263 -15.06 -8.53 6.75
CA ASP A 263 -16.33 -8.05 6.20
C ASP A 263 -16.09 -7.00 5.11
N ILE A 264 -15.02 -6.22 5.25
CA ILE A 264 -14.54 -5.24 4.26
C ILE A 264 -13.02 -5.38 4.15
N MET A 265 -12.50 -5.35 2.92
CA MET A 265 -11.07 -5.36 2.61
C MET A 265 -10.74 -4.14 1.75
N THR A 266 -9.58 -3.52 1.98
CA THR A 266 -9.05 -2.46 1.11
C THR A 266 -7.78 -2.90 0.40
N THR A 267 -7.57 -2.48 -0.84
CA THR A 267 -6.39 -2.82 -1.64
C THR A 267 -6.00 -1.65 -2.56
N ALA A 268 -4.71 -1.51 -2.86
CA ALA A 268 -4.15 -0.51 -3.77
C ALA A 268 -2.69 -0.88 -4.13
N LYS A 269 -1.81 0.09 -4.32
CA LYS A 269 -0.36 -0.11 -4.57
C LYS A 269 -0.08 -1.14 -5.67
N ALA A 270 0.34 -2.35 -5.30
CA ALA A 270 0.62 -3.43 -6.25
C ALA A 270 -0.60 -3.84 -7.10
N LEU A 271 -1.82 -3.50 -6.70
CA LEU A 271 -3.04 -3.70 -7.48
C LEU A 271 -2.93 -3.11 -8.88
N GLY A 272 -2.35 -1.91 -9.00
CA GLY A 272 -2.15 -1.22 -10.28
C GLY A 272 -0.72 -1.28 -10.82
N CYS A 273 0.23 -1.79 -10.02
CA CYS A 273 1.65 -1.90 -10.39
C CYS A 273 2.21 -0.61 -11.03
N GLY A 274 1.95 0.57 -10.40
CA GLY A 274 2.36 1.89 -10.87
C GLY A 274 1.23 2.75 -11.42
N VAL A 275 0.16 2.16 -11.94
CA VAL A 275 -1.06 2.90 -12.31
C VAL A 275 -1.85 3.23 -11.04
N PRO A 276 -2.27 4.51 -10.84
CA PRO A 276 -3.02 4.91 -9.66
C PRO A 276 -4.40 4.25 -9.60
N VAL A 277 -4.58 3.31 -8.69
CA VAL A 277 -5.84 2.62 -8.42
C VAL A 277 -5.88 2.13 -6.98
N GLY A 278 -7.06 2.12 -6.41
CA GLY A 278 -7.41 1.44 -5.19
C GLY A 278 -8.76 0.78 -5.33
N ALA A 279 -9.13 -0.03 -4.37
CA ALA A 279 -10.46 -0.61 -4.26
C ALA A 279 -10.77 -0.97 -2.80
N PHE A 280 -12.04 -1.00 -2.47
CA PHE A 280 -12.52 -1.74 -1.32
C PHE A 280 -13.52 -2.80 -1.77
N ALA A 281 -13.47 -3.94 -1.12
CA ALA A 281 -14.36 -5.04 -1.40
C ALA A 281 -15.08 -5.45 -0.10
N ALA A 282 -16.30 -5.93 -0.22
CA ALA A 282 -17.12 -6.30 0.93
C ALA A 282 -17.95 -7.56 0.64
N THR A 283 -18.47 -8.18 1.71
CA THR A 283 -19.49 -9.21 1.60
C THR A 283 -20.79 -8.62 1.04
N ASP A 284 -21.64 -9.46 0.42
CA ASP A 284 -22.94 -9.01 -0.10
C ASP A 284 -23.82 -8.35 0.96
N GLU A 285 -23.82 -8.90 2.18
CA GLU A 285 -24.56 -8.34 3.32
C GLU A 285 -24.14 -6.90 3.62
N VAL A 286 -22.85 -6.65 3.72
CA VAL A 286 -22.32 -5.31 4.05
C VAL A 286 -22.45 -4.36 2.86
N ALA A 287 -22.17 -4.83 1.64
CA ALA A 287 -22.28 -4.04 0.42
C ALA A 287 -23.70 -3.55 0.16
N ALA A 288 -24.73 -4.34 0.55
CA ALA A 288 -26.15 -3.96 0.47
C ALA A 288 -26.53 -2.75 1.35
N ALA A 289 -25.64 -2.28 2.20
CA ALA A 289 -25.86 -1.05 2.93
C ALA A 289 -25.78 0.20 2.02
N TYR A 290 -25.00 0.18 0.94
CA TYR A 290 -24.95 1.25 -0.03
C TYR A 290 -26.12 1.19 -1.01
N GLU A 291 -26.62 2.37 -1.36
CA GLU A 291 -27.65 2.60 -2.37
C GLU A 291 -27.10 3.61 -3.41
N PRO A 292 -27.69 3.66 -4.63
CA PRO A 292 -27.28 4.65 -5.62
C PRO A 292 -27.29 6.08 -5.06
N GLY A 293 -26.12 6.77 -5.15
CA GLY A 293 -25.92 8.11 -4.61
C GLY A 293 -25.18 8.19 -3.27
N ASP A 294 -25.01 7.10 -2.53
CA ASP A 294 -24.33 7.11 -1.22
C ASP A 294 -22.82 7.34 -1.33
N HIS A 295 -22.21 6.83 -2.40
CA HIS A 295 -20.78 6.97 -2.66
C HIS A 295 -20.53 7.09 -4.16
N GLY A 296 -19.41 7.72 -4.53
CA GLY A 296 -19.07 7.92 -5.94
C GLY A 296 -17.63 8.33 -6.15
N THR A 297 -17.18 8.20 -7.39
CA THR A 297 -15.86 8.63 -7.85
C THR A 297 -15.94 8.99 -9.33
N THR A 298 -15.21 10.00 -9.75
CA THR A 298 -15.13 10.36 -11.18
C THR A 298 -14.27 9.38 -11.95
N TYR A 299 -13.08 9.09 -11.47
CA TYR A 299 -12.06 8.32 -12.21
C TYR A 299 -11.91 6.87 -11.74
N GLY A 300 -12.29 6.55 -10.51
CA GLY A 300 -12.11 5.21 -9.95
C GLY A 300 -12.84 4.16 -10.78
N GLY A 301 -12.14 3.09 -11.15
CA GLY A 301 -12.68 2.01 -11.96
C GLY A 301 -12.79 2.30 -13.46
N ASN A 302 -12.11 3.35 -13.96
CA ASN A 302 -12.12 3.59 -15.41
C ASN A 302 -11.45 2.43 -16.18
N PRO A 303 -11.77 2.27 -17.50
CA PRO A 303 -11.27 1.16 -18.32
C PRO A 303 -9.74 1.03 -18.33
N PHE A 304 -9.02 2.16 -18.30
CA PHE A 304 -7.56 2.16 -18.31
C PHE A 304 -6.96 1.53 -17.06
N VAL A 305 -7.37 1.99 -15.87
CA VAL A 305 -6.81 1.47 -14.62
C VAL A 305 -7.25 0.04 -14.34
N THR A 306 -8.49 -0.33 -14.70
CA THR A 306 -9.01 -1.69 -14.46
C THR A 306 -8.43 -2.71 -15.45
N HIS A 307 -8.08 -2.29 -16.66
CA HIS A 307 -7.32 -3.15 -17.57
C HIS A 307 -5.91 -3.43 -17.03
N ALA A 308 -5.24 -2.41 -16.48
CA ALA A 308 -3.96 -2.59 -15.79
C ALA A 308 -4.08 -3.57 -14.62
N VAL A 309 -5.12 -3.43 -13.78
CA VAL A 309 -5.42 -4.36 -12.67
C VAL A 309 -5.57 -5.79 -13.18
N SER A 310 -6.40 -6.02 -14.19
CA SER A 310 -6.59 -7.36 -14.78
C SER A 310 -5.28 -7.95 -15.26
N THR A 311 -4.44 -7.13 -15.91
CA THR A 311 -3.13 -7.55 -16.41
C THR A 311 -2.18 -7.93 -15.28
N VAL A 312 -2.19 -7.20 -14.15
CA VAL A 312 -1.39 -7.58 -12.97
C VAL A 312 -1.75 -8.98 -12.48
N PHE A 313 -3.05 -9.31 -12.35
CA PHE A 313 -3.48 -10.65 -11.94
C PHE A 313 -3.00 -11.73 -12.92
N ASP A 314 -3.12 -11.49 -14.23
CA ASP A 314 -2.65 -12.43 -15.25
C ASP A 314 -1.14 -12.63 -15.18
N ARG A 315 -0.38 -11.55 -15.06
CA ARG A 315 1.07 -11.61 -14.91
C ARG A 315 1.49 -12.34 -13.63
N PHE A 316 0.78 -12.16 -12.53
CA PHE A 316 1.04 -12.90 -11.28
C PHE A 316 0.88 -14.40 -11.48
N ALA A 317 -0.14 -14.83 -12.21
CA ALA A 317 -0.35 -16.24 -12.53
C ALA A 317 0.74 -16.76 -13.50
N GLU A 318 1.03 -16.03 -14.57
CA GLU A 318 2.04 -16.42 -15.57
C GLU A 318 3.45 -16.54 -14.99
N LEU A 319 3.82 -15.62 -14.11
CA LEU A 319 5.15 -15.57 -13.48
C LEU A 319 5.25 -16.39 -12.19
N ASN A 320 4.14 -17.04 -11.78
CA ASN A 320 4.06 -17.79 -10.53
C ASN A 320 4.54 -16.98 -9.31
N VAL A 321 4.11 -15.70 -9.24
CA VAL A 321 4.64 -14.72 -8.29
C VAL A 321 4.48 -15.15 -6.83
N LEU A 322 3.35 -15.79 -6.46
CA LEU A 322 3.10 -16.18 -5.07
C LEU A 322 4.12 -17.23 -4.57
N GLU A 323 4.46 -18.21 -5.40
CA GLU A 323 5.47 -19.22 -5.04
C GLU A 323 6.86 -18.59 -4.97
N ASN A 324 7.19 -17.69 -5.91
CA ASN A 324 8.42 -16.91 -5.85
C ASN A 324 8.56 -16.15 -4.53
N VAL A 325 7.49 -15.47 -4.10
CA VAL A 325 7.49 -14.72 -2.83
C VAL A 325 7.67 -15.62 -1.63
N LYS A 326 7.10 -16.83 -1.63
CA LYS A 326 7.31 -17.80 -0.54
C LYS A 326 8.76 -18.26 -0.47
N GLU A 327 9.32 -18.66 -1.61
CA GLU A 327 10.68 -19.19 -1.71
C GLU A 327 11.73 -18.10 -1.40
N VAL A 328 11.70 -17.01 -2.18
CA VAL A 328 12.65 -15.90 -2.03
C VAL A 328 12.47 -15.17 -0.72
N GLY A 329 11.22 -15.03 -0.25
CA GLY A 329 10.92 -14.40 1.04
C GLY A 329 11.46 -15.21 2.23
N ALA A 330 11.37 -16.54 2.20
CA ALA A 330 11.96 -17.40 3.22
C ALA A 330 13.49 -17.26 3.23
N TYR A 331 14.13 -17.29 2.07
CA TYR A 331 15.57 -17.12 1.96
C TYR A 331 16.02 -15.72 2.44
N LEU A 332 15.30 -14.65 2.02
CA LEU A 332 15.59 -13.29 2.48
C LEU A 332 15.47 -13.19 4.00
N TYR A 333 14.46 -13.85 4.59
CA TYR A 333 14.28 -13.89 6.04
C TYR A 333 15.51 -14.49 6.74
N GLU A 334 15.99 -15.65 6.27
CA GLU A 334 17.20 -16.31 6.81
C GLU A 334 18.43 -15.42 6.70
N GLN A 335 18.62 -14.73 5.56
CA GLN A 335 19.77 -13.84 5.37
C GLN A 335 19.72 -12.60 6.27
N LEU A 336 18.57 -11.97 6.43
CA LEU A 336 18.40 -10.82 7.31
C LEU A 336 18.50 -11.20 8.80
N ASP A 337 18.00 -12.38 9.17
CA ASP A 337 18.13 -12.91 10.54
C ASP A 337 19.59 -13.22 10.88
N ALA A 338 20.32 -13.83 9.94
CA ALA A 338 21.77 -14.08 10.07
C ALA A 338 22.56 -12.75 10.14
N LEU A 339 22.18 -11.73 9.37
CA LEU A 339 22.78 -10.39 9.45
C LEU A 339 22.53 -9.76 10.82
N ALA A 340 21.29 -9.82 11.32
CA ALA A 340 20.93 -9.29 12.65
C ALA A 340 21.74 -9.99 13.74
N SER A 341 21.90 -11.31 13.66
CA SER A 341 22.66 -12.10 14.62
C SER A 341 24.16 -11.76 14.65
N ARG A 342 24.73 -11.35 13.51
CA ARG A 342 26.15 -10.91 13.41
C ARG A 342 26.37 -9.49 13.95
N HIS A 343 25.33 -8.66 13.95
CA HIS A 343 25.41 -7.22 14.28
C HIS A 343 24.50 -6.83 15.45
N THR A 344 24.47 -7.63 16.51
CA THR A 344 23.66 -7.41 17.72
C THR A 344 24.04 -6.11 18.47
N ASP A 345 25.21 -5.57 18.18
CA ASP A 345 25.65 -4.26 18.65
C ASP A 345 24.84 -3.10 18.05
N LYS A 346 24.30 -3.28 16.82
CA LYS A 346 23.54 -2.28 16.05
C LYS A 346 22.07 -2.64 15.85
N ILE A 347 21.77 -3.93 15.59
CA ILE A 347 20.43 -4.42 15.24
C ILE A 347 19.75 -5.01 16.47
N VAL A 348 18.51 -4.57 16.71
CA VAL A 348 17.69 -4.98 17.88
C VAL A 348 16.83 -6.18 17.53
N ALA A 349 16.19 -6.14 16.36
CA ALA A 349 15.23 -7.16 15.95
C ALA A 349 15.13 -7.26 14.41
N HIS A 350 14.75 -8.45 13.96
CA HIS A 350 14.31 -8.73 12.61
C HIS A 350 12.88 -9.28 12.65
N ARG A 351 12.02 -8.91 11.70
CA ARG A 351 10.64 -9.40 11.57
C ARG A 351 10.07 -9.19 10.18
N GLY A 352 9.01 -9.91 9.87
CA GLY A 352 8.30 -9.79 8.58
C GLY A 352 7.72 -11.10 8.09
N ILE A 353 7.04 -11.04 6.93
CA ILE A 353 6.45 -12.19 6.22
C ILE A 353 6.67 -12.00 4.72
N GLY A 354 7.12 -13.05 4.04
CA GLY A 354 7.37 -13.03 2.59
C GLY A 354 8.37 -11.94 2.21
N LEU A 355 8.05 -11.12 1.22
CA LEU A 355 8.87 -9.98 0.79
C LEU A 355 8.43 -8.66 1.44
N MET A 356 7.98 -8.70 2.68
CA MET A 356 7.70 -7.56 3.55
C MET A 356 8.43 -7.74 4.86
N GLN A 357 9.67 -7.25 4.95
CA GLN A 357 10.55 -7.50 6.09
C GLN A 357 11.16 -6.21 6.63
N GLY A 358 11.58 -6.22 7.89
CA GLY A 358 12.14 -5.06 8.57
C GLY A 358 13.26 -5.42 9.55
N LEU A 359 14.31 -4.62 9.54
CA LEU A 359 15.37 -4.64 10.55
C LEU A 359 15.24 -3.40 11.44
N GLU A 360 15.11 -3.63 12.73
CA GLU A 360 15.11 -2.58 13.74
C GLU A 360 16.51 -2.35 14.30
N PHE A 361 16.92 -1.09 14.35
CA PHE A 361 18.23 -0.65 14.81
C PHE A 361 18.13 0.10 16.15
N LYS A 362 19.23 0.11 16.91
CA LYS A 362 19.33 0.91 18.14
C LYS A 362 19.30 2.40 17.86
N GLU A 363 19.87 2.81 16.74
CA GLU A 363 20.02 4.21 16.32
C GLU A 363 19.19 4.51 15.04
N PRO A 364 18.93 5.79 14.74
CA PRO A 364 18.25 6.19 13.52
C PRO A 364 18.96 5.72 12.25
N VAL A 365 18.19 5.14 11.30
CA VAL A 365 18.73 4.48 10.10
C VAL A 365 19.01 5.41 8.93
N LYS A 366 18.73 6.72 9.04
CA LYS A 366 18.86 7.68 7.94
C LYS A 366 20.23 7.65 7.28
N ASP A 367 21.30 7.57 8.09
CA ASP A 367 22.67 7.57 7.57
C ASP A 367 23.02 6.25 6.89
N ILE A 368 22.52 5.11 7.40
CA ILE A 368 22.68 3.79 6.77
C ILE A 368 22.00 3.81 5.40
N VAL A 369 20.74 4.25 5.32
CA VAL A 369 19.97 4.35 4.06
C VAL A 369 20.69 5.27 3.06
N THR A 370 21.26 6.37 3.54
CA THR A 370 21.98 7.32 2.66
C THR A 370 23.30 6.71 2.13
N ARG A 371 24.05 5.97 2.97
CA ARG A 371 25.26 5.25 2.52
C ARG A 371 24.93 4.12 1.56
N ALA A 372 23.91 3.31 1.87
CA ALA A 372 23.42 2.25 0.99
C ALA A 372 23.03 2.79 -0.39
N MET A 373 22.33 3.92 -0.43
CA MET A 373 21.97 4.57 -1.70
C MET A 373 23.20 5.00 -2.51
N LYS A 374 24.21 5.59 -1.87
CA LYS A 374 25.48 5.94 -2.55
C LYS A 374 26.21 4.70 -3.07
N ALA A 375 25.99 3.55 -2.45
CA ALA A 375 26.53 2.27 -2.87
C ALA A 375 25.63 1.51 -3.88
N GLY A 376 24.59 2.16 -4.42
CA GLY A 376 23.73 1.58 -5.45
C GLY A 376 22.53 0.77 -4.91
N LEU A 377 22.09 0.99 -3.65
CA LEU A 377 20.95 0.27 -3.06
C LEU A 377 19.91 1.25 -2.53
N ILE A 378 18.69 1.19 -3.06
CA ILE A 378 17.55 1.97 -2.58
C ILE A 378 16.83 1.19 -1.48
N LEU A 379 16.79 1.78 -0.29
CA LEU A 379 16.07 1.31 0.89
C LEU A 379 15.12 2.40 1.39
N ILE A 380 14.09 2.01 2.13
CA ILE A 380 13.19 2.95 2.81
C ILE A 380 13.09 2.63 4.30
N SER A 381 12.82 3.65 5.11
CA SER A 381 12.59 3.47 6.54
C SER A 381 11.10 3.31 6.86
N ALA A 382 10.80 2.65 7.99
CA ALA A 382 9.55 2.72 8.69
C ALA A 382 9.82 3.34 10.06
N GLY A 383 9.27 4.53 10.32
CA GLY A 383 9.68 5.33 11.48
C GLY A 383 11.12 5.85 11.37
N THR A 384 11.84 5.90 12.49
CA THR A 384 13.19 6.48 12.58
C THR A 384 14.32 5.45 12.55
N ASN A 385 14.09 4.27 13.10
CA ASN A 385 15.12 3.26 13.38
C ASN A 385 14.88 1.89 12.72
N ILE A 386 13.95 1.80 11.77
CA ILE A 386 13.65 0.55 11.05
C ILE A 386 13.93 0.72 9.57
N ILE A 387 14.72 -0.18 9.00
CA ILE A 387 14.84 -0.33 7.54
C ILE A 387 13.78 -1.33 7.09
N ARG A 388 13.00 -0.94 6.11
CA ARG A 388 11.95 -1.76 5.50
C ARG A 388 12.38 -2.26 4.14
N PHE A 389 12.18 -3.56 3.89
CA PHE A 389 12.49 -4.27 2.65
C PHE A 389 11.17 -4.70 1.99
N VAL A 390 10.84 -4.06 0.88
CA VAL A 390 9.62 -4.32 0.10
C VAL A 390 9.94 -4.30 -1.41
N PRO A 391 10.89 -5.15 -1.87
CA PRO A 391 11.35 -5.16 -3.26
C PRO A 391 10.21 -5.54 -4.23
N PRO A 392 10.41 -5.42 -5.55
CA PRO A 392 9.54 -6.06 -6.53
C PRO A 392 9.37 -7.56 -6.24
N LEU A 393 8.17 -8.11 -6.48
CA LEU A 393 7.86 -9.51 -6.13
C LEU A 393 8.51 -10.53 -7.07
N VAL A 394 9.07 -10.05 -8.16
CA VAL A 394 9.82 -10.85 -9.14
C VAL A 394 11.32 -10.96 -8.85
N ILE A 395 11.77 -10.38 -7.73
CA ILE A 395 13.17 -10.45 -7.30
C ILE A 395 13.61 -11.91 -7.14
N GLN A 396 14.87 -12.19 -7.47
CA GLN A 396 15.47 -13.51 -7.40
C GLN A 396 16.76 -13.46 -6.56
N LYS A 397 17.91 -13.57 -7.19
CA LYS A 397 19.24 -13.64 -6.54
C LYS A 397 19.79 -12.28 -6.10
N GLU A 398 19.17 -11.19 -6.51
CA GLU A 398 19.62 -9.81 -6.23
C GLU A 398 19.60 -9.48 -4.72
N HIS A 399 18.91 -10.27 -3.91
CA HIS A 399 18.95 -10.14 -2.46
C HIS A 399 20.34 -10.38 -1.85
N ASP A 400 21.18 -11.22 -2.49
CA ASP A 400 22.58 -11.41 -2.06
C ASP A 400 23.42 -10.14 -2.27
N GLU A 401 23.17 -9.41 -3.37
CA GLU A 401 23.78 -8.12 -3.63
C GLU A 401 23.34 -7.10 -2.56
N MET A 402 22.03 -7.07 -2.24
CA MET A 402 21.49 -6.20 -1.21
C MET A 402 22.15 -6.44 0.16
N ILE A 403 22.25 -7.70 0.61
CA ILE A 403 22.88 -8.05 1.90
C ILE A 403 24.32 -7.55 1.96
N LYS A 404 25.11 -7.78 0.89
CA LYS A 404 26.51 -7.32 0.81
C LYS A 404 26.62 -5.80 0.91
N ILE A 405 25.77 -5.07 0.15
CA ILE A 405 25.78 -3.60 0.20
C ILE A 405 25.34 -3.11 1.57
N LEU A 406 24.28 -3.66 2.13
CA LEU A 406 23.78 -3.26 3.44
C LEU A 406 24.84 -3.50 4.53
N GLU A 407 25.41 -4.69 4.61
CA GLU A 407 26.40 -5.05 5.64
C GLU A 407 27.66 -4.17 5.57
N ALA A 408 28.13 -3.84 4.36
CA ALA A 408 29.26 -2.93 4.16
C ALA A 408 28.96 -1.47 4.58
N ASN A 409 27.69 -1.13 4.77
CA ASN A 409 27.23 0.23 5.12
C ASN A 409 26.60 0.32 6.51
N LEU A 410 26.65 -0.72 7.30
CA LEU A 410 26.28 -0.70 8.71
C LEU A 410 27.38 0.03 9.54
#